data_0fe76e30bb464f353ad5924f2161e410
#
_entry.id   0fe76e30bb464f353ad5924f2161e410
#
_cell.length_a   1.000
_cell.length_b   1.000
_cell.length_c   1.000
_cell.angle_alpha   90.00
_cell.angle_beta   90.00
_cell.angle_gamma   90.00
#
_symmetry.space_group_name_H-M   'P 1'
#
loop_
_entity.id
_entity.type
_entity.pdbx_description
1 polymer ?
#
loop_
_entity_poly.entity_id
_entity_poly.type
_entity_poly.pdbx_seq_one_letter_code
_entity_poly.pdbx_strand_id
1 'polypeptide(L)'
;MLAMWLCFWGHAEPTLLSSFQIVAAGDTLVHRRVKKTARTKNIINENGVTQNNGGFDWILEDVAPILQQADIAFVNLESPTDPDFHRPIRGEVFNAPVDFLGALSTAGFDVLSFANNHSYDQKSEGLVRTLAEVENREMTAIGAGRSCAEAKKIHIVKVDAIRVGFLAITDLLNINENTDVDTPCVYLPGPKCQKNCTPDRDAIWYHIDENALISDIQTAKRQVDVLILSFHWGIEYRTKPLSLYTALAPKLMEHGVDVLLGHHPHVLQPVVRHTRSNGDEGVIAYSLGNFFSDMGKKYGMYPTSTTRGKTRDGILLSIDIAVYQLENGQRKITIPKLAPIPIWTENANSNDNPQIRVRRHSTILKEDPSRKAFVEKRRQAMSFIEGLSD
;
A
#
# COMPACT_ATOMS: atom_id res chain seq x y z
N MET A 1 47.35 35.30 34.76
CA MET A 1 46.17 35.28 33.88
C MET A 1 46.32 34.09 32.95
N LEU A 2 45.63 32.97 33.24
CA LEU A 2 45.56 31.84 32.34
C LEU A 2 44.35 32.08 31.40
N ALA A 3 44.63 32.22 30.10
CA ALA A 3 43.60 32.27 29.07
C ALA A 3 43.11 30.83 28.80
N MET A 4 41.91 30.51 29.26
CA MET A 4 41.21 29.27 28.90
C MET A 4 40.75 29.39 27.44
N TRP A 5 41.36 28.68 26.54
CA TRP A 5 40.88 28.49 25.17
C TRP A 5 39.69 27.52 25.23
N LEU A 6 38.47 28.04 25.10
CA LEU A 6 37.29 27.25 24.81
C LEU A 6 37.37 26.82 23.33
N CYS A 7 37.80 25.59 23.09
CA CYS A 7 37.59 24.95 21.80
C CYS A 7 36.12 24.75 21.58
N PHE A 8 35.46 25.61 20.83
CA PHE A 8 34.19 25.30 20.20
C PHE A 8 34.46 24.21 19.17
N TRP A 9 34.07 22.98 19.52
CA TRP A 9 33.94 21.93 18.53
C TRP A 9 32.70 22.27 17.69
N GLY A 10 32.93 22.91 16.56
CA GLY A 10 31.92 23.11 15.55
C GLY A 10 31.61 21.71 14.99
N HIS A 11 30.49 21.13 15.35
CA HIS A 11 29.95 20.00 14.59
C HIS A 11 29.57 20.55 13.22
N ALA A 12 30.15 19.99 12.15
CA ALA A 12 29.70 20.32 10.81
C ALA A 12 28.23 19.90 10.66
N GLU A 13 27.46 20.73 9.99
CA GLU A 13 26.04 20.40 9.76
C GLU A 13 25.91 19.17 8.83
N PRO A 14 24.91 18.30 9.06
CA PRO A 14 24.66 17.17 8.17
C PRO A 14 24.44 17.63 6.73
N THR A 15 25.11 17.00 5.77
CA THR A 15 24.97 17.32 4.35
C THR A 15 23.78 16.58 3.77
N LEU A 16 22.82 17.29 3.19
CA LEU A 16 21.70 16.68 2.47
C LEU A 16 22.22 15.94 1.22
N LEU A 17 21.95 14.64 1.12
CA LEU A 17 22.29 13.83 -0.04
C LEU A 17 21.18 13.81 -1.09
N SER A 18 19.93 13.64 -0.65
CA SER A 18 18.74 13.66 -1.50
C SER A 18 17.50 13.85 -0.66
N SER A 19 16.46 14.41 -1.29
CA SER A 19 15.10 14.46 -0.75
C SER A 19 14.15 14.01 -1.85
N PHE A 20 13.25 13.08 -1.53
CA PHE A 20 12.30 12.49 -2.48
C PHE A 20 10.96 12.20 -1.81
N GLN A 21 9.93 12.06 -2.64
CA GLN A 21 8.57 11.81 -2.20
C GLN A 21 8.10 10.41 -2.58
N ILE A 22 7.54 9.71 -1.60
CA ILE A 22 6.78 8.49 -1.83
C ILE A 22 5.30 8.78 -1.63
N VAL A 23 4.47 8.30 -2.56
CA VAL A 23 3.02 8.30 -2.39
C VAL A 23 2.52 6.85 -2.31
N ALA A 24 2.01 6.45 -1.16
CA ALA A 24 1.50 5.11 -0.92
C ALA A 24 -0.05 5.10 -0.87
N ALA A 25 -0.64 4.13 -1.58
CA ALA A 25 -2.08 3.87 -1.58
C ALA A 25 -2.39 2.51 -0.92
N GLY A 26 -3.64 2.34 -0.47
CA GLY A 26 -4.13 1.12 0.19
C GLY A 26 -4.52 0.00 -0.77
N ASP A 27 -5.56 -0.76 -0.40
CA ASP A 27 -5.95 -2.02 -1.03
C ASP A 27 -6.74 -1.79 -2.34
N THR A 28 -6.39 -2.52 -3.40
CA THR A 28 -7.07 -2.49 -4.69
C THR A 28 -7.92 -3.74 -4.89
N LEU A 29 -9.25 -3.61 -4.81
CA LEU A 29 -10.17 -4.72 -4.91
C LEU A 29 -11.06 -4.60 -6.14
N VAL A 30 -10.74 -5.36 -7.19
CA VAL A 30 -11.44 -5.30 -8.48
C VAL A 30 -12.69 -6.19 -8.47
N HIS A 31 -13.65 -5.80 -7.66
CA HIS A 31 -14.97 -6.46 -7.59
C HIS A 31 -15.74 -6.39 -8.91
N ARG A 32 -16.80 -7.19 -9.02
CA ARG A 32 -17.67 -7.24 -10.21
C ARG A 32 -18.19 -5.87 -10.64
N ARG A 33 -18.64 -5.02 -9.68
CA ARG A 33 -19.18 -3.68 -10.01
C ARG A 33 -18.10 -2.69 -10.41
N VAL A 34 -16.87 -2.84 -9.90
CA VAL A 34 -15.71 -2.07 -10.38
C VAL A 34 -15.47 -2.37 -11.86
N LYS A 35 -15.40 -3.67 -12.23
CA LYS A 35 -15.28 -4.09 -13.66
C LYS A 35 -16.43 -3.58 -14.51
N LYS A 36 -17.67 -3.60 -13.97
CA LYS A 36 -18.84 -3.07 -14.69
C LYS A 36 -18.71 -1.56 -14.90
N THR A 37 -18.29 -0.80 -13.88
CA THR A 37 -18.01 0.63 -14.02
C THR A 37 -16.99 0.90 -15.11
N ALA A 38 -15.83 0.25 -15.06
CA ALA A 38 -14.81 0.41 -16.09
C ALA A 38 -15.37 0.18 -17.49
N ARG A 39 -16.06 -0.95 -17.71
CA ARG A 39 -16.68 -1.25 -19.03
C ARG A 39 -17.63 -0.16 -19.53
N THR A 40 -18.38 0.51 -18.66
CA THR A 40 -19.28 1.62 -19.06
C THR A 40 -18.55 2.90 -19.40
N LYS A 41 -17.28 3.01 -19.00
CA LYS A 41 -16.39 4.15 -19.25
C LYS A 41 -15.34 3.87 -20.31
N ASN A 42 -15.32 2.65 -20.86
CA ASN A 42 -14.36 2.26 -21.90
C ASN A 42 -14.58 3.08 -23.18
N ILE A 43 -13.49 3.63 -23.69
CA ILE A 43 -13.44 4.35 -24.97
C ILE A 43 -12.75 3.42 -25.97
N ILE A 44 -13.45 3.09 -27.03
CA ILE A 44 -12.98 2.20 -28.11
C ILE A 44 -12.85 3.04 -29.39
N ASN A 45 -11.69 2.98 -30.04
CA ASN A 45 -11.48 3.65 -31.32
C ASN A 45 -12.16 2.90 -32.51
N GLU A 46 -12.08 3.47 -33.68
CA GLU A 46 -12.65 2.92 -34.92
C GLU A 46 -12.11 1.51 -35.28
N ASN A 47 -10.91 1.16 -34.80
CA ASN A 47 -10.28 -0.14 -35.03
C ASN A 47 -10.62 -1.18 -33.93
N GLY A 48 -11.53 -0.85 -33.00
CA GLY A 48 -11.92 -1.72 -31.89
C GLY A 48 -10.92 -1.80 -30.73
N VAL A 49 -9.92 -0.91 -30.69
CA VAL A 49 -8.89 -0.89 -29.65
C VAL A 49 -9.30 0.06 -28.51
N THR A 50 -9.18 -0.41 -27.26
CA THR A 50 -9.41 0.43 -26.06
C THR A 50 -8.35 1.53 -25.96
N GLN A 51 -8.78 2.73 -25.59
CA GLN A 51 -7.93 3.92 -25.50
C GLN A 51 -7.64 4.33 -24.04
N ASN A 52 -8.36 3.81 -23.08
CA ASN A 52 -8.34 4.22 -21.67
C ASN A 52 -8.33 3.01 -20.73
N ASN A 53 -7.49 2.04 -21.03
CA ASN A 53 -7.32 0.85 -20.19
C ASN A 53 -8.67 0.24 -19.78
N GLY A 54 -9.52 -0.06 -20.77
CA GLY A 54 -10.86 -0.66 -20.53
C GLY A 54 -11.78 0.20 -19.68
N GLY A 55 -11.50 1.50 -19.53
CA GLY A 55 -12.23 2.44 -18.71
C GLY A 55 -11.74 2.54 -17.26
N PHE A 56 -10.68 1.81 -16.89
CA PHE A 56 -10.11 1.91 -15.53
C PHE A 56 -9.43 3.26 -15.29
N ASP A 57 -8.90 3.92 -16.31
CA ASP A 57 -8.31 5.26 -16.17
C ASP A 57 -9.31 6.25 -15.58
N TRP A 58 -10.60 6.18 -15.94
CA TRP A 58 -11.64 7.02 -15.37
C TRP A 58 -11.81 6.82 -13.86
N ILE A 59 -11.58 5.60 -13.37
CA ILE A 59 -11.68 5.28 -11.93
C ILE A 59 -10.59 6.03 -11.15
N LEU A 60 -9.40 6.20 -11.75
CA LEU A 60 -8.20 6.76 -11.13
C LEU A 60 -7.92 8.22 -11.50
N GLU A 61 -8.70 8.81 -12.43
CA GLU A 61 -8.46 10.12 -13.02
C GLU A 61 -8.17 11.25 -12.02
N ASP A 62 -8.89 11.29 -10.89
CA ASP A 62 -8.74 12.36 -9.90
C ASP A 62 -7.45 12.25 -9.08
N VAL A 63 -6.89 11.06 -8.93
CA VAL A 63 -5.69 10.80 -8.12
C VAL A 63 -4.41 10.63 -8.92
N ALA A 64 -4.51 10.29 -10.21
CA ALA A 64 -3.38 10.09 -11.09
C ALA A 64 -2.38 11.25 -11.10
N PRO A 65 -2.78 12.53 -11.12
CA PRO A 65 -1.82 13.65 -11.11
C PRO A 65 -0.92 13.70 -9.86
N ILE A 66 -1.40 13.18 -8.71
CA ILE A 66 -0.58 13.13 -7.49
C ILE A 66 0.43 11.98 -7.59
N LEU A 67 -0.01 10.82 -8.09
CA LEU A 67 0.82 9.63 -8.25
C LEU A 67 1.94 9.86 -9.28
N GLN A 68 1.60 10.49 -10.42
CA GLN A 68 2.56 10.82 -11.48
C GLN A 68 3.60 11.87 -11.08
N GLN A 69 3.36 12.66 -10.04
CA GLN A 69 4.30 13.66 -9.53
C GLN A 69 5.21 13.10 -8.42
N ALA A 70 4.89 11.93 -7.87
CA ALA A 70 5.72 11.27 -6.88
C ALA A 70 7.01 10.74 -7.51
N ASP A 71 8.11 10.71 -6.75
CA ASP A 71 9.33 10.02 -7.18
C ASP A 71 9.15 8.50 -7.17
N ILE A 72 8.29 7.99 -6.27
CA ILE A 72 7.88 6.58 -6.22
C ILE A 72 6.42 6.50 -5.76
N ALA A 73 5.57 5.82 -6.53
CA ALA A 73 4.21 5.52 -6.14
C ALA A 73 4.02 4.02 -5.85
N PHE A 74 3.35 3.73 -4.74
CA PHE A 74 3.17 2.38 -4.20
C PHE A 74 1.69 2.06 -3.97
N VAL A 75 1.29 0.77 -4.19
CA VAL A 75 -0.06 0.27 -3.92
C VAL A 75 -0.08 -1.21 -3.52
N ASN A 76 -1.08 -1.65 -2.76
CA ASN A 76 -1.36 -3.07 -2.54
C ASN A 76 -2.24 -3.63 -3.67
N LEU A 77 -1.68 -4.53 -4.48
CA LEU A 77 -2.38 -5.26 -5.55
C LEU A 77 -3.12 -6.46 -4.96
N GLU A 78 -4.36 -6.25 -4.49
CA GLU A 78 -5.14 -7.28 -3.82
C GLU A 78 -6.13 -8.02 -4.76
N SER A 79 -5.86 -7.97 -6.03
CA SER A 79 -6.58 -8.72 -7.06
C SER A 79 -5.60 -9.22 -8.09
N PRO A 80 -5.36 -10.53 -8.19
CA PRO A 80 -4.52 -11.09 -9.25
C PRO A 80 -5.09 -10.74 -10.62
N THR A 81 -4.25 -10.74 -11.61
CA THR A 81 -4.61 -10.51 -13.02
C THR A 81 -4.13 -11.69 -13.84
N ASP A 82 -5.04 -12.59 -14.14
CA ASP A 82 -4.77 -13.79 -14.93
C ASP A 82 -5.67 -13.80 -16.17
N PRO A 83 -5.11 -13.60 -17.38
CA PRO A 83 -5.89 -13.62 -18.62
C PRO A 83 -6.51 -14.99 -18.92
N ASP A 84 -5.96 -16.08 -18.40
CA ASP A 84 -6.40 -17.44 -18.69
C ASP A 84 -7.46 -17.99 -17.70
N PHE A 85 -7.76 -17.27 -16.63
CA PHE A 85 -8.81 -17.62 -15.67
C PHE A 85 -8.70 -19.04 -15.09
N HIS A 86 -7.69 -19.31 -14.27
CA HIS A 86 -7.48 -20.62 -13.66
C HIS A 86 -8.54 -21.01 -12.62
N ARG A 87 -9.28 -20.04 -12.10
CA ARG A 87 -10.41 -20.27 -11.21
C ARG A 87 -11.62 -19.40 -11.56
N PRO A 88 -12.84 -19.95 -11.46
CA PRO A 88 -14.06 -19.16 -11.60
C PRO A 88 -14.13 -18.06 -10.54
N ILE A 89 -14.46 -16.84 -10.97
CA ILE A 89 -14.71 -15.71 -10.08
C ILE A 89 -16.04 -15.95 -9.36
N ARG A 90 -15.96 -16.32 -8.09
CA ARG A 90 -17.14 -16.55 -7.21
C ARG A 90 -16.89 -15.93 -5.86
N GLY A 91 -17.87 -15.19 -5.33
CA GLY A 91 -17.76 -14.53 -4.03
C GLY A 91 -16.55 -13.59 -3.99
N GLU A 92 -15.60 -13.87 -3.14
CA GLU A 92 -14.36 -13.11 -2.92
C GLU A 92 -13.14 -13.69 -3.64
N VAL A 93 -13.32 -14.55 -4.63
CA VAL A 93 -12.25 -14.99 -5.53
C VAL A 93 -12.09 -13.96 -6.64
N PHE A 94 -10.99 -13.24 -6.63
CA PHE A 94 -10.73 -12.16 -7.58
C PHE A 94 -9.98 -12.64 -8.83
N ASN A 95 -10.20 -11.92 -9.90
CA ASN A 95 -9.38 -11.88 -11.09
C ASN A 95 -9.65 -10.55 -11.82
N ALA A 96 -8.69 -9.65 -11.84
CA ALA A 96 -8.80 -8.37 -12.53
C ALA A 96 -8.49 -8.53 -14.04
N PRO A 97 -9.10 -7.75 -14.92
CA PRO A 97 -8.66 -7.65 -16.31
C PRO A 97 -7.25 -7.05 -16.41
N VAL A 98 -6.48 -7.42 -17.44
CA VAL A 98 -5.14 -6.88 -17.70
C VAL A 98 -5.13 -5.35 -17.88
N ASP A 99 -6.22 -4.78 -18.40
CA ASP A 99 -6.42 -3.33 -18.52
C ASP A 99 -6.31 -2.60 -17.16
N PHE A 100 -6.65 -3.28 -16.06
CA PHE A 100 -6.51 -2.70 -14.72
C PHE A 100 -5.04 -2.40 -14.38
N LEU A 101 -4.11 -3.31 -14.70
CA LEU A 101 -2.67 -3.05 -14.52
C LEU A 101 -2.19 -1.94 -15.44
N GLY A 102 -2.73 -1.85 -16.67
CA GLY A 102 -2.48 -0.72 -17.58
C GLY A 102 -2.87 0.61 -16.94
N ALA A 103 -4.03 0.67 -16.30
CA ALA A 103 -4.48 1.88 -15.60
C ALA A 103 -3.64 2.23 -14.37
N LEU A 104 -3.13 1.24 -13.61
CA LEU A 104 -2.19 1.49 -12.51
C LEU A 104 -0.88 2.10 -13.03
N SER A 105 -0.30 1.54 -14.10
CA SER A 105 0.90 2.09 -14.75
C SER A 105 0.66 3.51 -15.27
N THR A 106 -0.45 3.74 -16.02
CA THR A 106 -0.82 5.06 -16.52
C THR A 106 -1.04 6.07 -15.38
N ALA A 107 -1.60 5.63 -14.24
CA ALA A 107 -1.78 6.48 -13.07
C ALA A 107 -0.46 6.84 -12.37
N GLY A 108 0.64 6.14 -12.67
CA GLY A 108 1.98 6.44 -12.17
C GLY A 108 2.47 5.53 -11.05
N PHE A 109 1.85 4.36 -10.83
CA PHE A 109 2.36 3.39 -9.86
C PHE A 109 3.60 2.66 -10.37
N ASP A 110 4.60 2.49 -9.49
CA ASP A 110 5.88 1.86 -9.77
C ASP A 110 6.01 0.50 -9.07
N VAL A 111 5.62 0.43 -7.78
CA VAL A 111 5.83 -0.72 -6.91
C VAL A 111 4.48 -1.22 -6.37
N LEU A 112 4.20 -2.49 -6.58
CA LEU A 112 2.96 -3.14 -6.17
C LEU A 112 3.25 -4.24 -5.13
N SER A 113 2.67 -4.14 -3.94
CA SER A 113 2.68 -5.26 -3.00
C SER A 113 1.75 -6.36 -3.51
N PHE A 114 2.27 -7.57 -3.68
CA PHE A 114 1.49 -8.74 -4.06
C PHE A 114 1.61 -9.86 -3.01
N ALA A 115 2.04 -9.52 -1.80
CA ALA A 115 1.93 -10.39 -0.62
C ALA A 115 0.64 -10.05 0.13
N ASN A 116 -0.44 -10.75 -0.16
CA ASN A 116 -1.75 -10.58 0.48
C ASN A 116 -2.56 -11.89 0.43
N ASN A 117 -3.71 -11.91 1.11
CA ASN A 117 -4.56 -13.10 1.21
C ASN A 117 -5.18 -13.55 -0.13
N HIS A 118 -5.23 -12.67 -1.15
CA HIS A 118 -5.79 -12.94 -2.47
C HIS A 118 -4.74 -13.33 -3.53
N SER A 119 -3.46 -13.38 -3.19
CA SER A 119 -2.37 -13.67 -4.16
C SER A 119 -2.56 -14.96 -4.93
N TYR A 120 -3.17 -15.98 -4.31
CA TYR A 120 -3.46 -17.27 -4.92
C TYR A 120 -4.91 -17.45 -5.41
N ASP A 121 -5.68 -16.40 -5.54
CA ASP A 121 -7.06 -16.52 -6.01
C ASP A 121 -7.19 -17.19 -7.38
N GLN A 122 -6.18 -17.05 -8.24
CA GLN A 122 -6.06 -17.73 -9.52
C GLN A 122 -4.96 -18.81 -9.51
N LYS A 123 -4.68 -19.43 -8.33
CA LYS A 123 -3.66 -20.46 -8.09
C LYS A 123 -2.23 -19.96 -8.36
N SER A 124 -1.28 -20.87 -8.29
CA SER A 124 0.14 -20.62 -8.58
C SER A 124 0.36 -20.12 -10.02
N GLU A 125 -0.36 -20.68 -10.97
CA GLU A 125 -0.27 -20.25 -12.36
C GLU A 125 -0.73 -18.82 -12.56
N GLY A 126 -1.85 -18.44 -11.95
CA GLY A 126 -2.36 -17.07 -11.98
C GLY A 126 -1.46 -16.08 -11.26
N LEU A 127 -0.82 -16.49 -10.15
CA LEU A 127 0.20 -15.68 -9.48
C LEU A 127 1.35 -15.36 -10.44
N VAL A 128 1.92 -16.39 -11.10
CA VAL A 128 3.04 -16.22 -12.06
C VAL A 128 2.64 -15.34 -13.25
N ARG A 129 1.42 -15.50 -13.78
CA ARG A 129 0.92 -14.65 -14.85
C ARG A 129 0.73 -13.20 -14.41
N THR A 130 0.21 -12.99 -13.19
CA THR A 130 0.10 -11.65 -12.61
C THR A 130 1.47 -10.96 -12.52
N LEU A 131 2.50 -11.67 -12.05
CA LEU A 131 3.87 -11.13 -12.02
C LEU A 131 4.35 -10.73 -13.42
N ALA A 132 4.15 -11.60 -14.42
CA ALA A 132 4.53 -11.30 -15.79
C ALA A 132 3.77 -10.08 -16.37
N GLU A 133 2.46 -9.97 -16.09
CA GLU A 133 1.65 -8.86 -16.55
C GLU A 133 2.03 -7.51 -15.90
N VAL A 134 2.50 -7.54 -14.64
CA VAL A 134 3.06 -6.36 -13.95
C VAL A 134 4.40 -5.96 -14.59
N GLU A 135 5.30 -6.92 -14.80
CA GLU A 135 6.61 -6.69 -15.44
C GLU A 135 6.46 -6.14 -16.87
N ASN A 136 5.51 -6.65 -17.67
CA ASN A 136 5.22 -6.17 -19.02
C ASN A 136 4.79 -4.69 -19.07
N ARG A 137 4.44 -4.09 -17.93
CA ARG A 137 4.04 -2.68 -17.79
C ARG A 137 5.06 -1.83 -17.04
N GLU A 138 6.28 -2.31 -16.98
CA GLU A 138 7.42 -1.63 -16.34
C GLU A 138 7.18 -1.32 -14.85
N MET A 139 6.26 -2.04 -14.20
CA MET A 139 6.04 -2.00 -12.75
C MET A 139 6.72 -3.19 -12.08
N THR A 140 6.85 -3.15 -10.76
CA THR A 140 7.41 -4.26 -9.99
C THR A 140 6.43 -4.75 -8.93
N ALA A 141 6.09 -6.05 -8.97
CA ALA A 141 5.41 -6.72 -7.88
C ALA A 141 6.42 -7.25 -6.85
N ILE A 142 6.12 -7.09 -5.56
CA ILE A 142 6.98 -7.52 -4.45
C ILE A 142 6.21 -8.43 -3.48
N GLY A 143 6.94 -9.30 -2.79
CA GLY A 143 6.38 -10.20 -1.77
C GLY A 143 5.72 -11.45 -2.31
N ALA A 144 5.64 -11.61 -3.64
CA ALA A 144 5.32 -12.84 -4.33
C ALA A 144 6.37 -13.09 -5.41
N GLY A 145 6.58 -14.35 -5.79
CA GLY A 145 7.62 -14.71 -6.75
C GLY A 145 7.39 -16.08 -7.37
N ARG A 146 8.18 -16.40 -8.41
CA ARG A 146 8.22 -17.72 -9.07
C ARG A 146 8.90 -18.77 -8.19
N SER A 147 9.54 -18.31 -7.09
CA SER A 147 10.12 -19.12 -6.01
C SER A 147 10.05 -18.34 -4.69
N CYS A 148 10.26 -19.02 -3.56
CA CYS A 148 10.31 -18.33 -2.26
C CYS A 148 11.51 -17.37 -2.14
N ALA A 149 12.61 -17.67 -2.83
CA ALA A 149 13.75 -16.75 -2.89
C ALA A 149 13.39 -15.45 -3.64
N GLU A 150 12.64 -15.55 -4.74
CA GLU A 150 12.14 -14.38 -5.48
C GLU A 150 11.12 -13.59 -4.64
N ALA A 151 10.17 -14.26 -3.97
CA ALA A 151 9.19 -13.60 -3.11
C ALA A 151 9.82 -12.79 -1.96
N LYS A 152 10.96 -13.25 -1.43
CA LYS A 152 11.73 -12.57 -0.37
C LYS A 152 12.73 -11.54 -0.88
N LYS A 153 12.93 -11.46 -2.18
CA LYS A 153 13.93 -10.56 -2.76
C LYS A 153 13.52 -9.11 -2.56
N ILE A 154 14.49 -8.32 -2.03
CA ILE A 154 14.31 -6.88 -1.95
C ILE A 154 14.32 -6.29 -3.37
N HIS A 155 13.31 -5.46 -3.66
CA HIS A 155 13.31 -4.62 -4.85
C HIS A 155 13.95 -3.27 -4.51
N ILE A 156 14.85 -2.78 -5.36
CA ILE A 156 15.59 -1.54 -5.13
C ILE A 156 15.30 -0.53 -6.23
N VAL A 157 14.70 0.57 -5.85
CA VAL A 157 14.55 1.76 -6.70
C VAL A 157 15.66 2.75 -6.36
N LYS A 158 16.29 3.34 -7.36
CA LYS A 158 17.29 4.39 -7.17
C LYS A 158 16.65 5.75 -7.41
N VAL A 159 16.78 6.63 -6.42
CA VAL A 159 16.43 8.05 -6.53
C VAL A 159 17.71 8.84 -6.26
N ASP A 160 18.25 9.48 -7.26
CA ASP A 160 19.58 10.08 -7.22
C ASP A 160 20.66 9.08 -6.74
N ALA A 161 21.37 9.41 -5.67
CA ALA A 161 22.37 8.55 -5.04
C ALA A 161 21.80 7.61 -3.98
N ILE A 162 20.47 7.62 -3.73
CA ILE A 162 19.82 6.88 -2.68
C ILE A 162 19.19 5.58 -3.23
N ARG A 163 19.43 4.48 -2.53
CA ARG A 163 18.81 3.18 -2.79
C ARG A 163 17.61 3.02 -1.86
N VAL A 164 16.42 2.99 -2.42
CA VAL A 164 15.17 2.76 -1.70
C VAL A 164 14.76 1.30 -1.90
N GLY A 165 14.73 0.53 -0.83
CA GLY A 165 14.37 -0.88 -0.86
C GLY A 165 12.93 -1.12 -0.46
N PHE A 166 12.30 -2.10 -1.11
CA PHE A 166 10.94 -2.51 -0.85
C PHE A 166 10.87 -4.00 -0.55
N LEU A 167 10.21 -4.36 0.54
CA LEU A 167 9.80 -5.72 0.89
C LEU A 167 8.30 -5.76 1.12
N ALA A 168 7.67 -6.92 0.85
CA ALA A 168 6.27 -7.13 1.23
C ALA A 168 6.08 -8.53 1.82
N ILE A 169 5.25 -8.61 2.84
CA ILE A 169 4.90 -9.84 3.55
C ILE A 169 3.41 -9.87 3.90
N THR A 170 2.88 -11.07 4.11
CA THR A 170 1.53 -11.28 4.66
C THR A 170 1.55 -12.37 5.71
N ASP A 171 0.77 -12.22 6.79
CA ASP A 171 0.62 -13.26 7.81
C ASP A 171 -0.67 -14.08 7.64
N LEU A 172 -1.37 -13.88 6.52
CA LEU A 172 -2.59 -14.64 6.21
C LEU A 172 -2.75 -14.89 4.71
N LEU A 173 -3.36 -16.02 4.37
CA LEU A 173 -3.74 -16.40 3.00
C LEU A 173 -5.14 -17.00 3.00
N ASN A 174 -5.99 -16.68 2.01
CA ASN A 174 -7.26 -17.37 1.79
C ASN A 174 -7.01 -18.76 1.19
N ILE A 175 -6.02 -18.86 0.33
CA ILE A 175 -5.57 -20.11 -0.30
C ILE A 175 -4.05 -20.16 -0.16
N ASN A 176 -3.53 -21.30 0.23
CA ASN A 176 -2.10 -21.52 0.29
C ASN A 176 -1.67 -22.54 -0.76
N GLU A 177 -0.80 -22.12 -1.66
CA GLU A 177 -0.11 -22.96 -2.63
C GLU A 177 1.42 -22.87 -2.49
N ASN A 178 1.95 -22.33 -1.38
CA ASN A 178 3.37 -22.46 -1.03
C ASN A 178 3.65 -23.93 -0.68
N THR A 179 4.08 -24.71 -1.66
CA THR A 179 4.30 -26.16 -1.49
C THR A 179 5.77 -26.50 -1.36
N ASP A 180 6.66 -25.80 -2.05
CA ASP A 180 8.11 -25.99 -2.06
C ASP A 180 8.80 -24.63 -2.26
N VAL A 181 10.07 -24.55 -1.89
CA VAL A 181 10.88 -23.31 -2.00
C VAL A 181 11.15 -22.89 -3.44
N ASP A 182 11.16 -23.85 -4.37
CA ASP A 182 11.40 -23.65 -5.79
C ASP A 182 10.11 -23.48 -6.63
N THR A 183 8.94 -23.49 -5.97
CA THR A 183 7.64 -23.26 -6.61
C THR A 183 7.17 -21.82 -6.36
N PRO A 184 6.14 -21.33 -7.12
CA PRO A 184 5.57 -20.02 -6.89
C PRO A 184 5.18 -19.81 -5.43
N CYS A 185 5.61 -18.68 -4.86
CA CYS A 185 5.61 -18.46 -3.43
C CYS A 185 5.15 -17.03 -3.08
N VAL A 186 4.46 -16.92 -1.95
CA VAL A 186 4.17 -15.63 -1.28
C VAL A 186 5.02 -15.56 -0.01
N TYR A 187 5.60 -14.41 0.29
CA TYR A 187 6.44 -14.24 1.46
C TYR A 187 5.61 -14.21 2.74
N LEU A 188 5.80 -15.23 3.57
CA LEU A 188 5.15 -15.43 4.85
C LEU A 188 6.17 -15.24 5.99
N PRO A 189 5.80 -14.61 7.13
CA PRO A 189 6.73 -14.28 8.20
C PRO A 189 7.09 -15.47 9.11
N GLY A 190 6.55 -16.64 8.84
CA GLY A 190 6.78 -17.84 9.66
C GLY A 190 5.87 -19.01 9.30
N PRO A 191 5.84 -20.06 10.13
CA PRO A 191 5.09 -21.27 9.86
C PRO A 191 3.57 -21.08 10.02
N LYS A 192 2.80 -21.94 9.33
CA LYS A 192 1.34 -21.99 9.46
C LYS A 192 0.92 -22.18 10.92
N CYS A 193 0.02 -21.36 11.37
CA CYS A 193 -0.55 -21.44 12.69
C CYS A 193 -1.45 -22.68 12.84
N GLN A 194 -1.27 -23.47 13.92
CA GLN A 194 -2.00 -24.71 14.12
C GLN A 194 -3.15 -24.62 15.12
N LYS A 195 -3.09 -23.70 16.08
CA LYS A 195 -4.11 -23.54 17.15
C LYS A 195 -4.17 -22.08 17.65
N ASN A 196 -5.39 -21.62 17.98
CA ASN A 196 -5.67 -20.32 18.62
C ASN A 196 -5.16 -19.08 17.85
N CYS A 197 -5.23 -19.13 16.53
CA CYS A 197 -4.63 -18.17 15.64
C CYS A 197 -5.61 -17.11 15.19
N THR A 198 -6.36 -16.46 15.89
CA THR A 198 -7.25 -15.36 15.53
C THR A 198 -8.66 -15.71 15.04
N PRO A 199 -9.59 -14.77 15.14
CA PRO A 199 -11.00 -15.00 14.99
C PRO A 199 -11.55 -15.03 13.55
N ASP A 200 -10.72 -14.79 12.52
CA ASP A 200 -11.18 -14.88 11.14
C ASP A 200 -11.16 -16.34 10.70
N ARG A 201 -12.36 -16.91 10.50
CA ARG A 201 -12.52 -18.37 10.32
C ARG A 201 -12.14 -18.86 8.94
N ASP A 202 -12.07 -17.96 7.95
CA ASP A 202 -11.92 -18.33 6.55
C ASP A 202 -10.50 -18.16 6.02
N ALA A 203 -9.59 -17.50 6.78
CA ALA A 203 -8.20 -17.31 6.41
C ALA A 203 -7.24 -18.30 7.08
N ILE A 204 -6.17 -18.65 6.37
CA ILE A 204 -5.04 -19.44 6.88
C ILE A 204 -4.03 -18.48 7.46
N TRP A 205 -3.87 -18.51 8.78
CA TRP A 205 -2.96 -17.63 9.50
C TRP A 205 -1.58 -18.24 9.69
N TYR A 206 -0.56 -17.36 9.76
CA TYR A 206 0.84 -17.74 9.97
C TYR A 206 1.38 -17.07 11.23
N HIS A 207 2.15 -17.80 12.02
CA HIS A 207 2.88 -17.21 13.13
C HIS A 207 3.96 -16.28 12.61
N ILE A 208 4.17 -15.16 13.29
CA ILE A 208 5.29 -14.28 13.01
C ILE A 208 6.50 -14.82 13.78
N ASP A 209 7.47 -15.35 13.05
CA ASP A 209 8.81 -15.61 13.59
C ASP A 209 9.56 -14.28 13.61
N GLU A 210 9.47 -13.58 14.75
CA GLU A 210 10.09 -12.27 14.92
C GLU A 210 11.60 -12.30 14.62
N ASN A 211 12.31 -13.37 15.02
CA ASN A 211 13.76 -13.46 14.83
C ASN A 211 14.12 -13.62 13.36
N ALA A 212 13.43 -14.51 12.65
CA ALA A 212 13.63 -14.70 11.22
C ALA A 212 13.29 -13.44 10.44
N LEU A 213 12.15 -12.79 10.73
CA LEU A 213 11.72 -11.56 10.08
C LEU A 213 12.71 -10.42 10.32
N ILE A 214 13.18 -10.23 11.56
CA ILE A 214 14.20 -9.23 11.90
C ILE A 214 15.52 -9.51 11.14
N SER A 215 15.95 -10.76 11.06
CA SER A 215 17.14 -11.14 10.29
C SER A 215 17.00 -10.81 8.80
N ASP A 216 15.84 -11.10 8.20
CA ASP A 216 15.56 -10.77 6.80
C ASP A 216 15.54 -9.22 6.59
N ILE A 217 14.91 -8.46 7.50
CA ILE A 217 14.90 -6.98 7.48
C ILE A 217 16.32 -6.41 7.57
N GLN A 218 17.13 -6.88 8.51
CA GLN A 218 18.51 -6.43 8.66
C GLN A 218 19.37 -6.76 7.44
N THR A 219 19.11 -7.91 6.82
CA THR A 219 19.78 -8.32 5.58
C THR A 219 19.40 -7.41 4.41
N ALA A 220 18.14 -7.04 4.32
CA ALA A 220 17.65 -6.08 3.33
C ALA A 220 18.22 -4.67 3.59
N LYS A 221 18.19 -4.21 4.85
CA LYS A 221 18.67 -2.86 5.22
C LYS A 221 20.15 -2.64 4.90
N ARG A 222 20.98 -3.68 4.99
CA ARG A 222 22.40 -3.59 4.57
C ARG A 222 22.60 -3.28 3.08
N GLN A 223 21.58 -3.48 2.24
CA GLN A 223 21.67 -3.27 0.80
C GLN A 223 21.16 -1.89 0.35
N VAL A 224 20.46 -1.16 1.24
CA VAL A 224 19.72 0.06 0.90
C VAL A 224 19.92 1.16 1.92
N ASP A 225 19.59 2.35 1.52
CA ASP A 225 19.67 3.54 2.37
C ASP A 225 18.35 3.76 3.11
N VAL A 226 17.22 3.55 2.42
CA VAL A 226 15.86 3.60 2.96
C VAL A 226 15.18 2.26 2.72
N LEU A 227 14.54 1.67 3.73
CA LEU A 227 13.81 0.41 3.64
C LEU A 227 12.31 0.60 3.93
N ILE A 228 11.48 0.19 2.98
CA ILE A 228 10.02 0.22 3.07
C ILE A 228 9.53 -1.21 3.18
N LEU A 229 8.70 -1.47 4.19
CA LEU A 229 8.06 -2.76 4.41
C LEU A 229 6.54 -2.61 4.23
N SER A 230 5.97 -3.32 3.27
CA SER A 230 4.53 -3.53 3.18
C SER A 230 4.14 -4.77 3.99
N PHE A 231 3.16 -4.64 4.87
CA PHE A 231 2.67 -5.75 5.66
C PHE A 231 1.14 -5.88 5.55
N HIS A 232 0.69 -6.94 4.92
CA HIS A 232 -0.72 -7.28 4.82
C HIS A 232 -1.10 -8.14 6.02
N TRP A 233 -1.81 -7.54 7.00
CA TRP A 233 -2.01 -8.08 8.34
C TRP A 233 -3.32 -7.66 8.98
N GLY A 234 -3.67 -8.30 10.08
CA GLY A 234 -4.75 -7.81 10.93
C GLY A 234 -6.10 -8.48 10.65
N ILE A 235 -7.16 -7.80 11.00
CA ILE A 235 -8.52 -8.31 10.90
C ILE A 235 -9.37 -7.30 10.15
N GLU A 236 -10.13 -7.78 9.17
CA GLU A 236 -11.04 -6.97 8.37
C GLU A 236 -11.97 -6.11 9.24
N TYR A 237 -12.19 -4.89 8.78
CA TYR A 237 -13.13 -3.89 9.33
C TYR A 237 -12.81 -3.40 10.75
N ARG A 238 -11.69 -3.81 11.33
CA ARG A 238 -11.21 -3.28 12.61
C ARG A 238 -10.46 -1.97 12.43
N THR A 239 -10.95 -0.90 13.08
CA THR A 239 -10.31 0.43 13.06
C THR A 239 -9.16 0.61 14.06
N LYS A 240 -8.92 -0.41 14.90
CA LYS A 240 -7.80 -0.44 15.84
C LYS A 240 -6.92 -1.63 15.51
N PRO A 241 -5.62 -1.46 15.34
CA PRO A 241 -4.70 -2.57 15.14
C PRO A 241 -4.72 -3.51 16.35
N LEU A 242 -4.38 -4.79 16.14
CA LEU A 242 -4.23 -5.74 17.23
C LEU A 242 -2.99 -5.37 18.07
N SER A 243 -3.03 -5.73 19.37
CA SER A 243 -1.90 -5.51 20.29
C SER A 243 -0.60 -6.16 19.81
N LEU A 244 -0.69 -7.31 19.12
CA LEU A 244 0.44 -7.96 18.48
C LEU A 244 1.17 -7.00 17.53
N TYR A 245 0.45 -6.32 16.63
CA TYR A 245 1.07 -5.46 15.63
C TYR A 245 1.52 -4.12 16.21
N THR A 246 0.80 -3.59 17.23
CA THR A 246 1.27 -2.38 17.92
C THR A 246 2.54 -2.63 18.76
N ALA A 247 2.80 -3.87 19.16
CA ALA A 247 4.05 -4.26 19.80
C ALA A 247 5.16 -4.57 18.78
N LEU A 248 4.81 -5.18 17.63
CA LEU A 248 5.76 -5.60 16.61
C LEU A 248 6.29 -4.43 15.78
N ALA A 249 5.40 -3.54 15.29
CA ALA A 249 5.79 -2.49 14.35
C ALA A 249 6.95 -1.62 14.83
N PRO A 250 6.96 -1.08 16.08
CA PRO A 250 8.12 -0.34 16.58
C PRO A 250 9.41 -1.15 16.61
N LYS A 251 9.35 -2.46 16.91
CA LYS A 251 10.54 -3.32 16.88
C LYS A 251 11.12 -3.43 15.46
N LEU A 252 10.25 -3.61 14.45
CA LEU A 252 10.70 -3.67 13.05
C LEU A 252 11.37 -2.36 12.62
N MET A 253 10.86 -1.21 13.09
CA MET A 253 11.48 0.10 12.86
C MET A 253 12.87 0.15 13.48
N GLU A 254 13.05 -0.25 14.74
CA GLU A 254 14.36 -0.28 15.41
C GLU A 254 15.37 -1.18 14.69
N HIS A 255 14.90 -2.21 13.96
CA HIS A 255 15.75 -3.14 13.21
C HIS A 255 15.96 -2.77 11.74
N GLY A 256 15.53 -1.57 11.31
CA GLY A 256 15.93 -1.02 10.02
C GLY A 256 14.81 -0.69 9.04
N VAL A 257 13.54 -0.94 9.37
CA VAL A 257 12.41 -0.44 8.57
C VAL A 257 12.29 1.07 8.77
N ASP A 258 12.23 1.84 7.69
CA ASP A 258 12.05 3.30 7.74
C ASP A 258 10.59 3.70 7.52
N VAL A 259 9.86 2.96 6.67
CA VAL A 259 8.43 3.14 6.45
C VAL A 259 7.75 1.78 6.47
N LEU A 260 6.70 1.65 7.29
CA LEU A 260 5.84 0.47 7.36
C LEU A 260 4.46 0.84 6.83
N LEU A 261 4.01 0.10 5.80
CA LEU A 261 2.73 0.28 5.12
C LEU A 261 1.83 -0.92 5.39
N GLY A 262 0.80 -0.74 6.20
CA GLY A 262 -0.15 -1.78 6.60
C GLY A 262 -1.36 -1.85 5.66
N HIS A 263 -1.84 -3.09 5.42
CA HIS A 263 -2.93 -3.46 4.51
C HIS A 263 -3.83 -4.54 5.12
N HIS A 264 -4.95 -4.89 4.49
CA HIS A 264 -5.93 -5.91 4.84
C HIS A 264 -7.14 -5.44 5.67
N PRO A 265 -7.06 -4.57 6.69
CA PRO A 265 -8.26 -4.22 7.45
C PRO A 265 -9.38 -3.56 6.63
N HIS A 266 -9.10 -3.12 5.40
CA HIS A 266 -10.05 -2.43 4.49
C HIS A 266 -10.71 -1.19 5.10
N VAL A 267 -10.18 -0.73 6.21
CA VAL A 267 -10.53 0.52 6.89
C VAL A 267 -9.25 1.16 7.39
N LEU A 268 -9.25 2.47 7.47
CA LEU A 268 -8.10 3.22 7.98
C LEU A 268 -7.80 2.85 9.44
N GLN A 269 -6.51 2.70 9.74
CA GLN A 269 -5.96 2.61 11.09
C GLN A 269 -4.92 3.72 11.29
N PRO A 270 -4.41 3.95 12.51
CA PRO A 270 -3.48 5.05 12.78
C PRO A 270 -2.28 5.08 11.84
N VAL A 271 -1.88 6.30 11.47
CA VAL A 271 -0.60 6.61 10.84
C VAL A 271 0.17 7.44 11.85
N VAL A 272 1.36 7.00 12.23
CA VAL A 272 2.16 7.64 13.27
C VAL A 272 3.60 7.81 12.83
N ARG A 273 4.23 8.91 13.24
CA ARG A 273 5.68 9.08 13.17
C ARG A 273 6.34 8.23 14.24
N HIS A 274 7.48 7.67 13.90
CA HIS A 274 8.32 6.91 14.84
C HIS A 274 9.75 7.46 14.79
N THR A 275 10.30 7.78 15.96
CA THR A 275 11.71 8.16 16.07
C THR A 275 12.46 6.99 16.70
N ARG A 276 13.44 6.47 15.97
CA ARG A 276 14.28 5.36 16.42
C ARG A 276 15.27 5.81 17.49
N SER A 277 15.82 4.84 18.22
CA SER A 277 16.83 5.08 19.27
C SER A 277 18.08 5.80 18.76
N ASN A 278 18.43 5.67 17.47
CA ASN A 278 19.53 6.38 16.80
C ASN A 278 19.15 7.80 16.31
N GLY A 279 17.93 8.24 16.52
CA GLY A 279 17.40 9.54 16.12
C GLY A 279 16.92 9.63 14.67
N ASP A 280 16.91 8.53 13.90
CA ASP A 280 16.28 8.49 12.59
C ASP A 280 14.75 8.55 12.73
N GLU A 281 14.11 9.24 11.80
CA GLU A 281 12.65 9.30 11.72
C GLU A 281 12.11 8.26 10.74
N GLY A 282 10.91 7.78 11.02
CA GLY A 282 10.18 6.85 10.17
C GLY A 282 8.67 7.00 10.33
N VAL A 283 7.94 6.18 9.58
CA VAL A 283 6.47 6.18 9.55
C VAL A 283 5.92 4.77 9.72
N ILE A 284 4.93 4.62 10.60
CA ILE A 284 4.11 3.40 10.72
C ILE A 284 2.69 3.75 10.32
N ALA A 285 2.22 3.24 9.19
CA ALA A 285 0.82 3.24 8.80
C ALA A 285 0.24 1.85 9.07
N TYR A 286 -0.60 1.71 10.10
CA TYR A 286 -1.16 0.40 10.46
C TYR A 286 -2.16 -0.13 9.44
N SER A 287 -2.91 0.75 8.75
CA SER A 287 -3.69 0.43 7.56
C SER A 287 -4.01 1.69 6.76
N LEU A 288 -3.75 1.64 5.46
CA LEU A 288 -4.09 2.70 4.51
C LEU A 288 -5.56 2.62 4.04
N GLY A 289 -6.32 1.61 4.49
CA GLY A 289 -7.68 1.35 4.05
C GLY A 289 -7.74 0.91 2.58
N ASN A 290 -8.91 0.99 1.98
CA ASN A 290 -9.06 0.70 0.55
C ASN A 290 -8.61 1.91 -0.29
N PHE A 291 -7.80 1.65 -1.33
CA PHE A 291 -7.61 2.61 -2.40
C PHE A 291 -8.90 2.71 -3.23
N PHE A 292 -9.45 1.56 -3.64
CA PHE A 292 -10.82 1.47 -4.12
C PHE A 292 -11.39 0.05 -3.97
N SER A 293 -12.71 -0.04 -3.84
CA SER A 293 -13.44 -1.31 -3.73
C SER A 293 -14.94 -1.14 -4.02
N ASP A 294 -15.68 -2.24 -4.10
CA ASP A 294 -17.17 -2.21 -4.11
C ASP A 294 -17.76 -2.28 -2.70
N MET A 295 -16.97 -2.22 -1.66
CA MET A 295 -17.43 -2.32 -0.28
C MET A 295 -18.35 -1.17 0.11
N GLY A 296 -19.23 -1.39 1.09
CA GLY A 296 -20.20 -0.38 1.57
C GLY A 296 -21.27 0.00 0.54
N LYS A 297 -21.52 -0.81 -0.48
CA LYS A 297 -22.49 -0.55 -1.57
C LYS A 297 -23.92 -0.30 -1.12
N LYS A 298 -24.31 -0.78 0.06
CA LYS A 298 -25.68 -0.57 0.62
C LYS A 298 -25.89 0.84 1.20
N TYR A 299 -24.88 1.68 1.25
CA TYR A 299 -24.99 3.07 1.67
C TYR A 299 -25.09 3.99 0.44
N GLY A 300 -25.75 5.14 0.60
CA GLY A 300 -25.80 6.16 -0.45
C GLY A 300 -24.41 6.62 -0.91
N MET A 301 -24.34 7.33 -2.04
CA MET A 301 -23.05 7.74 -2.60
C MET A 301 -22.22 8.61 -1.62
N TYR A 302 -22.90 9.48 -0.87
CA TYR A 302 -22.27 10.39 0.11
C TYR A 302 -22.96 10.29 1.49
N PRO A 303 -22.73 9.22 2.26
CA PRO A 303 -23.32 9.09 3.59
C PRO A 303 -22.68 10.06 4.58
N THR A 304 -23.50 10.76 5.35
CA THR A 304 -23.02 11.72 6.37
C THR A 304 -22.77 11.10 7.75
N SER A 305 -22.91 9.78 7.91
CA SER A 305 -22.60 9.07 9.14
C SER A 305 -21.09 8.86 9.30
N THR A 306 -20.54 9.09 10.48
CA THR A 306 -19.13 8.80 10.81
C THR A 306 -18.83 7.31 10.91
N THR A 307 -19.84 6.46 11.13
CA THR A 307 -19.66 5.01 11.30
C THR A 307 -19.88 4.22 10.01
N ARG A 308 -20.76 4.72 9.12
CA ARG A 308 -21.04 4.09 7.83
C ARG A 308 -20.05 4.53 6.77
N GLY A 309 -19.67 3.64 5.88
CA GLY A 309 -18.78 3.96 4.74
C GLY A 309 -17.29 3.94 5.08
N LYS A 310 -16.88 3.47 6.25
CA LYS A 310 -15.45 3.39 6.63
C LYS A 310 -14.61 2.61 5.61
N THR A 311 -15.18 1.60 4.95
CA THR A 311 -14.53 0.83 3.88
C THR A 311 -14.40 1.58 2.56
N ARG A 312 -14.90 2.83 2.49
CA ARG A 312 -14.72 3.73 1.35
C ARG A 312 -13.77 4.89 1.66
N ASP A 313 -13.47 5.10 2.96
CA ASP A 313 -12.43 6.03 3.38
C ASP A 313 -11.07 5.40 3.07
N GLY A 314 -10.21 6.15 2.44
CA GLY A 314 -8.82 5.82 2.19
C GLY A 314 -7.96 7.06 2.26
N ILE A 315 -6.66 6.88 2.15
CA ILE A 315 -5.69 7.96 2.01
C ILE A 315 -4.69 7.63 0.91
N LEU A 316 -4.19 8.66 0.22
CA LEU A 316 -2.88 8.63 -0.37
C LEU A 316 -1.91 9.17 0.67
N LEU A 317 -0.99 8.34 1.13
CA LEU A 317 -0.02 8.75 2.13
C LEU A 317 1.22 9.30 1.43
N SER A 318 1.33 10.62 1.38
CA SER A 318 2.52 11.30 0.86
C SER A 318 3.55 11.45 1.97
N ILE A 319 4.77 10.97 1.71
CA ILE A 319 5.89 10.94 2.65
C ILE A 319 7.09 11.57 1.95
N ASP A 320 7.51 12.75 2.40
CA ASP A 320 8.76 13.33 1.98
C ASP A 320 9.88 12.75 2.86
N ILE A 321 10.89 12.17 2.26
CA ILE A 321 12.04 11.56 2.93
C ILE A 321 13.30 12.34 2.56
N ALA A 322 14.06 12.75 3.57
CA ALA A 322 15.37 13.36 3.35
C ALA A 322 16.47 12.50 3.99
N VAL A 323 17.53 12.27 3.23
CA VAL A 323 18.70 11.48 3.64
C VAL A 323 19.93 12.39 3.71
N TYR A 324 20.55 12.42 4.88
CA TYR A 324 21.72 13.23 5.15
C TYR A 324 22.95 12.35 5.37
N GLN A 325 24.12 12.89 5.02
CA GLN A 325 25.42 12.36 5.39
C GLN A 325 25.91 13.06 6.66
N LEU A 326 26.19 12.28 7.71
CA LEU A 326 26.83 12.79 8.94
C LEU A 326 28.35 12.81 8.78
N GLU A 327 29.05 13.59 9.62
CA GLU A 327 30.53 13.68 9.63
C GLU A 327 31.21 12.32 9.81
N ASN A 328 30.62 11.43 10.59
CA ASN A 328 31.15 10.09 10.85
C ASN A 328 30.91 9.09 9.70
N GLY A 329 30.41 9.56 8.56
CA GLY A 329 30.07 8.73 7.41
C GLY A 329 28.74 7.99 7.50
N GLN A 330 28.01 8.08 8.63
CA GLN A 330 26.69 7.50 8.77
C GLN A 330 25.63 8.31 8.02
N ARG A 331 24.54 7.65 7.65
CA ARG A 331 23.37 8.32 7.08
C ARG A 331 22.32 8.55 8.15
N LYS A 332 21.64 9.69 8.06
CA LYS A 332 20.51 10.06 8.90
C LYS A 332 19.28 10.26 8.02
N ILE A 333 18.17 9.66 8.43
CA ILE A 333 16.89 9.77 7.74
C ILE A 333 15.98 10.69 8.54
N THR A 334 15.31 11.61 7.85
CA THR A 334 14.25 12.44 8.41
C THR A 334 13.02 12.40 7.52
N ILE A 335 11.89 12.71 8.10
CA ILE A 335 10.59 12.82 7.40
C ILE A 335 10.11 14.27 7.47
N PRO A 336 10.60 15.16 6.59
CA PRO A 336 10.26 16.59 6.63
C PRO A 336 8.75 16.82 6.53
N LYS A 337 8.06 15.99 5.74
CA LYS A 337 6.61 16.10 5.56
C LYS A 337 5.95 14.73 5.55
N LEU A 338 4.86 14.61 6.27
CA LEU A 338 3.94 13.48 6.25
C LEU A 338 2.55 14.05 6.00
N ALA A 339 1.97 13.74 4.84
CA ALA A 339 0.71 14.34 4.40
C ALA A 339 -0.27 13.24 3.93
N PRO A 340 -1.12 12.74 4.82
CA PRO A 340 -2.24 11.88 4.43
C PRO A 340 -3.28 12.69 3.67
N ILE A 341 -3.47 12.39 2.37
CA ILE A 341 -4.44 13.06 1.49
C ILE A 341 -5.72 12.21 1.50
N PRO A 342 -6.83 12.70 2.06
CA PRO A 342 -8.05 11.92 2.18
C PRO A 342 -8.70 11.69 0.82
N ILE A 343 -8.99 10.41 0.56
CA ILE A 343 -9.74 9.95 -0.61
C ILE A 343 -11.02 9.25 -0.18
N TRP A 344 -11.97 9.24 -1.09
CA TRP A 344 -13.26 8.58 -0.95
C TRP A 344 -13.54 7.73 -2.19
N THR A 345 -13.88 6.47 -2.00
CA THR A 345 -14.43 5.66 -3.08
C THR A 345 -15.90 6.01 -3.27
N GLU A 346 -16.23 6.79 -4.30
CA GLU A 346 -17.62 6.95 -4.75
C GLU A 346 -18.16 5.59 -5.16
N ASN A 347 -19.35 5.25 -4.70
CA ASN A 347 -20.00 3.99 -5.00
C ASN A 347 -21.52 4.20 -5.03
N ALA A 348 -22.06 4.41 -6.22
CA ALA A 348 -23.52 4.52 -6.39
C ALA A 348 -24.19 3.18 -6.09
N ASN A 349 -25.26 3.22 -5.31
CA ASN A 349 -26.05 2.03 -4.99
C ASN A 349 -26.94 1.61 -6.16
N SER A 350 -26.33 1.32 -7.31
CA SER A 350 -27.02 0.83 -8.50
C SER A 350 -26.28 -0.38 -9.06
N ASN A 351 -26.99 -1.47 -9.29
CA ASN A 351 -26.42 -2.65 -9.96
C ASN A 351 -26.38 -2.49 -11.48
N ASP A 352 -27.27 -1.68 -12.05
CA ASP A 352 -27.41 -1.53 -13.51
C ASP A 352 -26.41 -0.51 -14.07
N ASN A 353 -26.15 0.56 -13.36
CA ASN A 353 -25.17 1.57 -13.74
C ASN A 353 -24.29 1.96 -12.52
N PRO A 354 -23.38 1.08 -12.08
CA PRO A 354 -22.51 1.41 -10.97
C PRO A 354 -21.54 2.54 -11.36
N GLN A 355 -21.32 3.46 -10.44
CA GLN A 355 -20.35 4.53 -10.58
C GLN A 355 -19.37 4.39 -9.43
N ILE A 356 -18.26 3.69 -9.66
CA ILE A 356 -17.20 3.48 -8.67
C ILE A 356 -15.95 4.20 -9.15
N ARG A 357 -15.47 5.19 -8.38
CA ARG A 357 -14.23 5.90 -8.69
C ARG A 357 -13.60 6.47 -7.42
N VAL A 358 -12.30 6.66 -7.46
CA VAL A 358 -11.55 7.29 -6.37
C VAL A 358 -11.62 8.80 -6.49
N ARG A 359 -11.95 9.49 -5.39
CA ARG A 359 -12.07 10.94 -5.37
C ARG A 359 -11.36 11.55 -4.17
N ARG A 360 -10.60 12.60 -4.38
CA ARG A 360 -10.08 13.43 -3.29
C ARG A 360 -11.21 14.25 -2.66
N HIS A 361 -11.15 14.41 -1.36
CA HIS A 361 -12.13 15.27 -0.66
C HIS A 361 -12.12 16.71 -1.17
N SER A 362 -10.94 17.25 -1.49
CA SER A 362 -10.79 18.60 -2.08
C SER A 362 -11.49 18.73 -3.44
N THR A 363 -11.35 17.71 -4.31
CA THR A 363 -12.02 17.70 -5.61
C THR A 363 -13.53 17.60 -5.49
N ILE A 364 -14.04 16.75 -4.56
CA ILE A 364 -15.47 16.65 -4.29
C ILE A 364 -16.04 18.00 -3.88
N LEU A 365 -15.36 18.75 -2.99
CA LEU A 365 -15.79 20.09 -2.56
C LEU A 365 -15.69 21.13 -3.66
N LYS A 366 -14.66 21.07 -4.50
CA LYS A 366 -14.45 22.00 -5.61
C LYS A 366 -15.57 21.86 -6.66
N GLU A 367 -15.96 20.62 -6.97
CA GLU A 367 -17.00 20.33 -7.97
C GLU A 367 -18.42 20.51 -7.42
N ASP A 368 -18.65 20.18 -6.16
CA ASP A 368 -19.95 20.32 -5.51
C ASP A 368 -19.82 20.82 -4.06
N PRO A 369 -19.80 22.15 -3.85
CA PRO A 369 -19.71 22.73 -2.50
C PRO A 369 -20.84 22.30 -1.55
N SER A 370 -21.98 21.82 -2.05
CA SER A 370 -23.07 21.31 -1.22
C SER A 370 -22.66 20.04 -0.44
N ARG A 371 -21.59 19.37 -0.85
CA ARG A 371 -21.02 18.19 -0.17
C ARG A 371 -20.20 18.50 1.08
N LYS A 372 -20.11 19.76 1.48
CA LYS A 372 -19.34 20.21 2.66
C LYS A 372 -19.65 19.37 3.90
N ALA A 373 -20.92 19.17 4.24
CA ALA A 373 -21.31 18.39 5.40
C ALA A 373 -20.86 16.90 5.30
N PHE A 374 -20.88 16.33 4.10
CA PHE A 374 -20.35 14.99 3.86
C PHE A 374 -18.83 14.95 4.13
N VAL A 375 -18.04 15.82 3.50
CA VAL A 375 -16.58 15.84 3.64
C VAL A 375 -16.15 16.08 5.09
N GLU A 376 -16.79 17.03 5.79
CA GLU A 376 -16.53 17.28 7.21
C GLU A 376 -16.76 16.02 8.08
N LYS A 377 -17.84 15.28 7.81
CA LYS A 377 -18.14 14.04 8.53
C LYS A 377 -17.13 12.93 8.20
N ARG A 378 -16.65 12.82 6.98
CA ARG A 378 -15.59 11.87 6.64
C ARG A 378 -14.27 12.25 7.31
N ARG A 379 -13.87 13.52 7.28
CA ARG A 379 -12.68 14.01 8.00
C ARG A 379 -12.80 13.77 9.51
N GLN A 380 -13.96 14.00 10.10
CA GLN A 380 -14.22 13.66 11.50
C GLN A 380 -14.03 12.15 11.77
N ALA A 381 -14.47 11.29 10.85
CA ALA A 381 -14.28 9.84 10.95
C ALA A 381 -12.81 9.41 10.86
N MET A 382 -11.95 10.24 10.26
CA MET A 382 -10.51 10.04 10.07
C MET A 382 -9.66 10.86 11.05
N SER A 383 -10.25 11.53 12.05
CA SER A 383 -9.55 12.45 12.97
C SER A 383 -8.43 11.81 13.81
N PHE A 384 -8.35 10.49 13.84
CA PHE A 384 -7.26 9.74 14.48
C PHE A 384 -5.99 9.65 13.61
N ILE A 385 -6.02 10.14 12.37
CA ILE A 385 -4.87 10.23 11.47
C ILE A 385 -4.32 11.65 11.60
N GLU A 386 -3.07 11.76 12.04
CA GLU A 386 -2.40 13.05 12.17
C GLU A 386 -2.04 13.63 10.80
N GLY A 387 -2.14 14.95 10.68
CA GLY A 387 -1.67 15.67 9.48
C GLY A 387 -2.52 15.48 8.23
N LEU A 388 -3.81 15.09 8.36
CA LEU A 388 -4.73 15.06 7.21
C LEU A 388 -4.66 16.39 6.44
N SER A 389 -4.16 16.32 5.21
CA SER A 389 -4.02 17.47 4.30
C SER A 389 -5.18 17.55 3.32
N ASP A 390 -5.38 18.74 2.76
CA ASP A 390 -6.36 18.99 1.68
C ASP A 390 -5.80 18.68 0.30
#